data_fbd3f06a5c4e739478414e3492e9bf72
#
_entry.id   fbd3f06a5c4e739478414e3492e9bf72
#
_cell.length_a   1.000
_cell.length_b   1.000
_cell.length_c   1.000
_cell.angle_alpha   90.00
_cell.angle_beta   90.00
_cell.angle_gamma   90.00
#
_symmetry.space_group_name_H-M   'P 1'
#
loop_
_entity.id
_entity.type
_entity.pdbx_description
1 polymer ?
#
loop_
_entity_poly.entity_id
_entity_poly.type
_entity_poly.pdbx_seq_one_letter_code
_entity_poly.pdbx_strand_id
1 'polypeptide(L)'
;MNKIKFTTAGESHGKLIMGILEGIPSNMEIDIDYIFNQLQRRQLGFGRGKRMQIEDDIPEICTGVRLGKTIGAPIGIIIKNNDWKNWKNKMSIEKSDNYTTKITLPRPGHADLAGALKYDFDDIRNVIERSSARETAMRVALGSICRKLLEEFNIHVGSYVSSIYNVEDDNDYSGLSCKDMNKTADASPVRSLNKSIEEQMIKIISDAKENGDSVGGSFKVFVSGAPYGLGSYTSWDKKLNSRLGEALLSINGIKSVGVGDGISSDKKYGSQLHDEIDFINNTFSRISNNCGGIEGGMSNGQQIILSGTMKPIPTLIKPLRSVDIKTKERLLAHKERTDSCSVPAASIIAESMTCIVICDALIEKFGGDS
;
A
#
# COMPACT_ATOMS: atom_id res chain seq x y z
N MET A 1 -7.08 -7.03 21.04
CA MET A 1 -7.35 -5.71 20.44
C MET A 1 -6.04 -5.17 19.91
N ASN A 2 -6.04 -4.66 18.68
CA ASN A 2 -4.84 -4.02 18.13
C ASN A 2 -4.46 -2.81 18.98
N LYS A 3 -3.18 -2.63 19.26
CA LYS A 3 -2.64 -1.48 20.00
C LYS A 3 -2.61 -0.25 19.09
N ILE A 4 -2.16 -0.45 17.84
CA ILE A 4 -2.23 0.57 16.80
C ILE A 4 -3.56 0.42 16.06
N LYS A 5 -4.30 1.52 15.95
CA LYS A 5 -5.52 1.60 15.14
C LYS A 5 -5.45 2.80 14.23
N PHE A 6 -6.01 2.68 13.04
CA PHE A 6 -6.16 3.82 12.17
C PHE A 6 -7.49 3.79 11.42
N THR A 7 -7.94 4.95 11.05
CA THR A 7 -9.07 5.12 10.14
C THR A 7 -8.76 6.19 9.12
N THR A 8 -9.37 6.07 7.94
CA THR A 8 -9.25 7.06 6.86
C THR A 8 -10.61 7.46 6.39
N ALA A 9 -10.75 8.72 6.03
CA ALA A 9 -11.98 9.30 5.48
C ALA A 9 -11.65 10.25 4.31
N GLY A 10 -12.68 10.64 3.56
CA GLY A 10 -12.57 11.51 2.42
C GLY A 10 -12.67 10.79 1.08
N GLU A 11 -13.00 11.55 0.07
CA GLU A 11 -13.25 11.11 -1.30
C GLU A 11 -12.15 11.62 -2.23
N SER A 12 -11.98 10.92 -3.34
CA SER A 12 -10.93 11.21 -4.32
C SER A 12 -10.91 12.67 -4.79
N HIS A 13 -12.07 13.23 -5.12
CA HIS A 13 -12.25 14.62 -5.53
C HIS A 13 -13.04 15.44 -4.49
N GLY A 14 -13.15 14.94 -3.24
CA GLY A 14 -13.66 15.70 -2.10
C GLY A 14 -12.70 16.81 -1.68
N LYS A 15 -13.07 17.58 -0.67
CA LYS A 15 -12.31 18.74 -0.17
C LYS A 15 -10.90 18.34 0.30
N LEU A 16 -10.81 17.18 0.95
CA LEU A 16 -9.58 16.63 1.54
C LEU A 16 -9.72 15.13 1.77
N ILE A 17 -8.61 14.47 2.05
CA ILE A 17 -8.59 13.18 2.73
C ILE A 17 -8.04 13.38 4.13
N MET A 18 -8.51 12.58 5.09
CA MET A 18 -8.09 12.64 6.49
C MET A 18 -7.87 11.26 7.06
N GLY A 19 -7.08 11.20 8.12
CA GLY A 19 -6.87 9.97 8.87
C GLY A 19 -6.57 10.24 10.33
N ILE A 20 -6.89 9.25 11.15
CA ILE A 20 -6.59 9.24 12.57
C ILE A 20 -5.77 7.98 12.86
N LEU A 21 -4.67 8.15 13.62
CA LEU A 21 -3.81 7.08 14.09
C LEU A 21 -3.81 7.10 15.63
N GLU A 22 -4.09 5.95 16.23
CA GLU A 22 -4.11 5.77 17.69
C GLU A 22 -3.05 4.76 18.12
N GLY A 23 -2.55 4.90 19.35
CA GLY A 23 -1.67 3.94 19.99
C GLY A 23 -0.17 4.23 19.82
N ILE A 24 0.20 5.35 19.21
CA ILE A 24 1.60 5.80 19.15
C ILE A 24 2.00 6.32 20.55
N PRO A 25 3.15 5.85 21.11
CA PRO A 25 3.64 6.32 22.39
C PRO A 25 3.90 7.84 22.44
N SER A 26 3.79 8.40 23.63
CA SER A 26 4.12 9.82 23.87
C SER A 26 5.62 10.09 23.72
N ASN A 27 5.97 11.37 23.56
CA ASN A 27 7.34 11.89 23.46
C ASN A 27 8.17 11.45 22.23
N MET A 28 7.55 10.77 21.25
CA MET A 28 8.20 10.48 19.98
C MET A 28 8.31 11.77 19.14
N GLU A 29 9.47 12.05 18.58
CA GLU A 29 9.65 13.17 17.66
C GLU A 29 8.94 12.93 16.33
N ILE A 30 8.16 13.91 15.90
CA ILE A 30 7.47 13.91 14.61
C ILE A 30 8.04 15.02 13.75
N ASP A 31 8.56 14.63 12.59
CA ASP A 31 9.01 15.52 11.53
C ASP A 31 8.02 15.47 10.37
N ILE A 32 7.39 16.60 10.06
CA ILE A 32 6.41 16.73 8.98
C ILE A 32 7.07 16.50 7.61
N ASP A 33 8.33 16.89 7.45
CA ASP A 33 9.08 16.71 6.21
C ASP A 33 9.37 15.22 5.97
N TYR A 34 9.57 14.44 7.04
CA TYR A 34 9.67 12.98 6.93
C TYR A 34 8.39 12.36 6.36
N ILE A 35 7.22 12.78 6.86
CA ILE A 35 5.92 12.32 6.35
C ILE A 35 5.75 12.74 4.89
N PHE A 36 6.06 13.99 4.56
CA PHE A 36 5.99 14.53 3.20
C PHE A 36 6.88 13.74 2.24
N ASN A 37 8.12 13.42 2.63
CA ASN A 37 9.04 12.64 1.82
C ASN A 37 8.49 11.23 1.50
N GLN A 38 7.83 10.55 2.46
CA GLN A 38 7.18 9.26 2.19
C GLN A 38 6.00 9.40 1.20
N LEU A 39 5.24 10.49 1.29
CA LEU A 39 4.17 10.80 0.33
C LEU A 39 4.73 11.08 -1.07
N GLN A 40 5.85 11.81 -1.17
CA GLN A 40 6.53 12.04 -2.45
C GLN A 40 7.00 10.72 -3.08
N ARG A 41 7.60 9.80 -2.32
CA ARG A 41 7.95 8.46 -2.80
C ARG A 41 6.76 7.74 -3.44
N ARG A 42 5.57 7.82 -2.81
CA ARG A 42 4.33 7.23 -3.35
C ARG A 42 3.89 7.89 -4.66
N GLN A 43 4.14 9.17 -4.84
CA GLN A 43 3.75 9.92 -6.04
C GLN A 43 4.65 9.60 -7.24
N LEU A 44 5.88 9.18 -7.02
CA LEU A 44 6.83 8.81 -8.07
C LEU A 44 6.37 7.55 -8.82
N GLY A 45 7.02 7.29 -9.93
CA GLY A 45 6.82 6.10 -10.75
C GLY A 45 6.39 6.43 -12.17
N PHE A 46 6.92 5.65 -13.11
CA PHE A 46 6.55 5.72 -14.52
C PHE A 46 5.15 5.14 -14.75
N GLY A 47 4.42 5.71 -15.71
CA GLY A 47 3.04 5.29 -15.99
C GLY A 47 1.97 6.03 -15.20
N ARG A 48 2.35 7.01 -14.36
CA ARG A 48 1.41 7.83 -13.60
C ARG A 48 0.64 8.81 -14.49
N GLY A 49 -0.64 9.02 -14.17
CA GLY A 49 -1.53 9.91 -14.89
C GLY A 49 -1.31 11.40 -14.53
N LYS A 50 -1.87 12.30 -15.36
CA LYS A 50 -1.75 13.76 -15.21
C LYS A 50 -2.24 14.29 -13.85
N ARG A 51 -3.09 13.55 -13.13
CA ARG A 51 -3.57 13.97 -11.81
C ARG A 51 -2.43 14.09 -10.78
N MET A 52 -1.42 13.22 -10.89
CA MET A 52 -0.27 13.27 -9.97
C MET A 52 0.57 14.54 -10.10
N GLN A 53 0.38 15.31 -11.19
CA GLN A 53 0.99 16.63 -11.38
C GLN A 53 0.19 17.78 -10.73
N ILE A 54 -1.05 17.51 -10.31
CA ILE A 54 -1.96 18.50 -9.69
C ILE A 54 -1.87 18.42 -8.16
N GLU A 55 -1.72 17.20 -7.63
CA GLU A 55 -1.73 16.92 -6.19
C GLU A 55 -0.30 16.92 -5.62
N ASP A 56 -0.05 17.74 -4.62
CA ASP A 56 1.26 17.83 -3.96
C ASP A 56 1.36 16.95 -2.70
N ASP A 57 0.23 16.37 -2.25
CA ASP A 57 0.10 15.52 -1.05
C ASP A 57 0.78 16.10 0.21
N ILE A 58 0.57 17.41 0.46
CA ILE A 58 1.14 18.09 1.63
C ILE A 58 0.35 17.69 2.88
N PRO A 59 0.98 17.02 3.86
CA PRO A 59 0.32 16.62 5.09
C PRO A 59 0.21 17.79 6.07
N GLU A 60 -0.90 17.88 6.78
CA GLU A 60 -1.12 18.83 7.87
C GLU A 60 -1.54 18.03 9.12
N ILE A 61 -0.72 18.06 10.18
CA ILE A 61 -1.05 17.44 11.46
C ILE A 61 -1.96 18.38 12.24
N CYS A 62 -3.16 17.90 12.59
CA CYS A 62 -4.19 18.70 13.26
C CYS A 62 -4.26 18.42 14.76
N THR A 63 -3.90 17.21 15.21
CA THR A 63 -4.04 16.75 16.61
C THR A 63 -2.94 15.76 16.98
N GLY A 64 -2.77 15.48 18.28
CA GLY A 64 -1.92 14.40 18.80
C GLY A 64 -0.43 14.73 18.90
N VAL A 65 -0.02 15.93 18.45
CA VAL A 65 1.38 16.39 18.48
C VAL A 65 1.45 17.79 19.08
N ARG A 66 2.44 18.03 19.94
CA ARG A 66 2.71 19.34 20.53
C ARG A 66 4.21 19.57 20.60
N LEU A 67 4.68 20.74 20.14
CA LEU A 67 6.09 21.11 20.11
C LEU A 67 6.97 20.02 19.43
N GLY A 68 6.47 19.46 18.31
CA GLY A 68 7.19 18.44 17.54
C GLY A 68 7.18 17.03 18.15
N LYS A 69 6.46 16.78 19.25
CA LYS A 69 6.41 15.47 19.92
C LYS A 69 4.98 14.96 20.08
N THR A 70 4.82 13.66 19.98
CA THR A 70 3.55 12.97 20.28
C THR A 70 3.18 13.15 21.75
N ILE A 71 1.88 13.16 22.04
CA ILE A 71 1.37 13.34 23.42
C ILE A 71 0.55 12.13 23.92
N GLY A 72 0.67 10.95 23.24
CA GLY A 72 -0.11 9.75 23.56
C GLY A 72 -1.58 9.81 23.13
N ALA A 73 -2.02 10.93 22.56
CA ALA A 73 -3.38 11.12 22.06
C ALA A 73 -3.49 10.72 20.58
N PRO A 74 -4.72 10.52 20.04
CA PRO A 74 -4.92 10.27 18.62
C PRO A 74 -4.32 11.35 17.73
N ILE A 75 -3.53 10.93 16.75
CA ILE A 75 -2.88 11.82 15.78
C ILE A 75 -3.80 11.95 14.57
N GLY A 76 -4.29 13.16 14.32
CA GLY A 76 -5.11 13.49 13.16
C GLY A 76 -4.29 14.18 12.08
N ILE A 77 -4.37 13.68 10.85
CA ILE A 77 -3.71 14.25 9.67
C ILE A 77 -4.75 14.53 8.60
N ILE A 78 -4.58 15.62 7.88
CA ILE A 78 -5.33 15.94 6.67
C ILE A 78 -4.39 16.18 5.49
N ILE A 79 -4.86 15.87 4.28
CA ILE A 79 -4.23 16.23 3.00
C ILE A 79 -5.31 16.87 2.13
N LYS A 80 -5.13 18.13 1.76
CA LYS A 80 -6.08 18.85 0.90
C LYS A 80 -6.00 18.31 -0.53
N ASN A 81 -7.13 18.25 -1.22
CA ASN A 81 -7.17 17.92 -2.64
C ASN A 81 -7.13 19.23 -3.46
N ASN A 82 -6.05 19.42 -4.22
CA ASN A 82 -5.86 20.63 -5.04
C ASN A 82 -6.90 20.75 -6.17
N ASP A 83 -7.39 19.60 -6.68
CA ASP A 83 -8.42 19.56 -7.72
C ASP A 83 -9.85 19.91 -7.18
N TRP A 84 -10.04 20.03 -5.85
CA TRP A 84 -11.34 20.36 -5.23
C TRP A 84 -12.05 21.57 -5.84
N LYS A 85 -11.30 22.60 -6.22
CA LYS A 85 -11.86 23.81 -6.85
C LYS A 85 -12.71 23.53 -8.08
N ASN A 86 -12.39 22.46 -8.83
CA ASN A 86 -13.10 22.01 -10.03
C ASN A 86 -14.28 21.07 -9.72
N TRP A 87 -14.35 20.58 -8.47
CA TRP A 87 -15.29 19.52 -8.08
C TRP A 87 -16.34 19.99 -7.05
N LYS A 88 -16.27 21.21 -6.54
CA LYS A 88 -17.13 21.74 -5.47
C LYS A 88 -18.62 21.43 -5.66
N ASN A 89 -19.13 21.64 -6.88
CA ASN A 89 -20.55 21.41 -7.17
C ASN A 89 -20.90 19.93 -7.29
N LYS A 90 -19.97 19.08 -7.83
CA LYS A 90 -20.20 17.66 -8.03
C LYS A 90 -20.07 16.86 -6.74
N MET A 91 -19.25 17.34 -5.82
CA MET A 91 -18.92 16.70 -4.53
C MET A 91 -19.39 17.56 -3.35
N SER A 92 -20.42 18.40 -3.55
CA SER A 92 -21.01 19.20 -2.48
C SER A 92 -21.58 18.31 -1.39
N ILE A 93 -21.33 18.68 -0.13
CA ILE A 93 -21.96 18.07 1.05
C ILE A 93 -23.42 18.54 1.15
N GLU A 94 -23.67 19.78 0.72
CA GLU A 94 -25.01 20.36 0.78
C GLU A 94 -25.86 19.88 -0.42
N LYS A 95 -27.17 19.79 -0.19
CA LYS A 95 -28.13 19.49 -1.25
C LYS A 95 -28.04 20.55 -2.34
N SER A 96 -27.87 20.11 -3.59
CA SER A 96 -27.80 20.98 -4.76
C SER A 96 -28.70 20.44 -5.85
N ASP A 97 -29.63 21.26 -6.30
CA ASP A 97 -30.53 20.95 -7.42
C ASP A 97 -29.82 21.11 -8.79
N ASN A 98 -28.62 21.68 -8.79
CA ASN A 98 -27.81 21.94 -9.99
C ASN A 98 -26.97 20.74 -10.45
N TYR A 99 -26.91 19.65 -9.68
CA TYR A 99 -26.18 18.44 -10.06
C TYR A 99 -27.13 17.41 -10.66
N THR A 100 -27.12 17.28 -11.98
CA THR A 100 -28.04 16.42 -12.72
C THR A 100 -27.35 15.23 -13.42
N THR A 101 -26.03 15.26 -13.56
CA THR A 101 -25.27 14.27 -14.31
C THR A 101 -24.82 13.11 -13.42
N LYS A 102 -25.63 12.03 -13.39
CA LYS A 102 -25.28 10.79 -12.68
C LYS A 102 -24.42 9.88 -13.55
N ILE A 103 -23.50 9.16 -12.92
CA ILE A 103 -22.74 8.10 -13.59
C ILE A 103 -23.46 6.78 -13.36
N THR A 104 -23.82 6.11 -14.47
CA THR A 104 -24.62 4.86 -14.46
C THR A 104 -23.93 3.70 -15.16
N LEU A 105 -22.73 3.92 -15.75
CA LEU A 105 -21.96 2.92 -16.51
C LEU A 105 -20.77 2.42 -15.69
N PRO A 106 -20.89 1.28 -14.97
CA PRO A 106 -19.81 0.76 -14.12
C PRO A 106 -18.63 0.26 -14.94
N ARG A 107 -17.43 0.44 -14.40
CA ARG A 107 -16.19 -0.07 -14.98
C ARG A 107 -16.00 -1.55 -14.60
N PRO A 108 -15.79 -2.47 -15.56
CA PRO A 108 -15.43 -3.84 -15.26
C PRO A 108 -14.15 -3.94 -14.42
N GLY A 109 -14.14 -4.81 -13.42
CA GLY A 109 -12.99 -4.98 -12.52
C GLY A 109 -12.82 -3.90 -11.44
N HIS A 110 -13.69 -2.89 -11.39
CA HIS A 110 -13.75 -1.88 -10.33
C HIS A 110 -14.86 -2.20 -9.31
N ALA A 111 -14.89 -1.45 -8.20
CA ALA A 111 -15.92 -1.56 -7.18
C ALA A 111 -17.32 -1.06 -7.64
N ASP A 112 -17.41 -0.41 -8.77
CA ASP A 112 -18.54 0.40 -9.25
C ASP A 112 -19.87 -0.33 -9.16
N LEU A 113 -20.01 -1.49 -9.83
CA LEU A 113 -21.27 -2.23 -9.86
C LEU A 113 -21.60 -2.84 -8.50
N ALA A 114 -20.63 -3.52 -7.87
CA ALA A 114 -20.84 -4.17 -6.58
C ALA A 114 -21.19 -3.15 -5.49
N GLY A 115 -20.52 -1.98 -5.49
CA GLY A 115 -20.81 -0.90 -4.55
C GLY A 115 -22.17 -0.26 -4.79
N ALA A 116 -22.53 0.03 -6.05
CA ALA A 116 -23.83 0.58 -6.38
C ALA A 116 -24.99 -0.34 -5.93
N LEU A 117 -24.89 -1.65 -6.21
CA LEU A 117 -25.88 -2.61 -5.79
C LEU A 117 -25.94 -2.82 -4.27
N LYS A 118 -24.78 -2.85 -3.59
CA LYS A 118 -24.72 -3.04 -2.14
C LYS A 118 -25.39 -1.92 -1.36
N TYR A 119 -25.19 -0.68 -1.80
CA TYR A 119 -25.64 0.51 -1.11
C TYR A 119 -26.86 1.19 -1.75
N ASP A 120 -27.47 0.55 -2.75
CA ASP A 120 -28.62 1.05 -3.50
C ASP A 120 -28.39 2.46 -4.10
N PHE A 121 -27.21 2.66 -4.70
CA PHE A 121 -26.88 3.92 -5.34
C PHE A 121 -27.33 3.95 -6.80
N ASP A 122 -28.02 5.01 -7.17
CA ASP A 122 -28.40 5.31 -8.55
C ASP A 122 -27.36 6.21 -9.28
N ASP A 123 -26.33 6.65 -8.54
CA ASP A 123 -25.14 7.34 -9.02
C ASP A 123 -23.88 6.64 -8.51
N ILE A 124 -23.17 6.03 -9.44
CA ILE A 124 -21.93 5.28 -9.12
C ILE A 124 -20.82 6.22 -8.63
N ARG A 125 -20.95 7.56 -8.79
CA ARG A 125 -19.95 8.53 -8.32
C ARG A 125 -19.57 8.28 -6.86
N ASN A 126 -20.52 8.00 -5.98
CA ASN A 126 -20.26 7.73 -4.56
C ASN A 126 -19.26 6.59 -4.36
N VAL A 127 -19.40 5.52 -5.16
CA VAL A 127 -18.49 4.37 -5.11
C VAL A 127 -17.12 4.72 -5.69
N ILE A 128 -17.10 5.40 -6.86
CA ILE A 128 -15.86 5.81 -7.55
C ILE A 128 -14.96 6.63 -6.63
N GLU A 129 -15.55 7.59 -5.95
CA GLU A 129 -14.82 8.55 -5.13
C GLU A 129 -14.18 7.89 -3.89
N ARG A 130 -14.94 7.07 -3.17
CA ARG A 130 -14.40 6.43 -1.96
C ARG A 130 -13.53 5.21 -2.24
N SER A 131 -13.77 4.45 -3.30
CA SER A 131 -12.95 3.28 -3.67
C SER A 131 -11.66 3.63 -4.40
N SER A 132 -11.41 4.90 -4.64
CA SER A 132 -10.21 5.38 -5.32
C SER A 132 -8.94 5.12 -4.51
N ALA A 133 -7.86 4.76 -5.21
CA ALA A 133 -6.53 4.61 -4.62
C ALA A 133 -5.95 5.94 -4.06
N ARG A 134 -6.64 7.09 -4.25
CA ARG A 134 -6.30 8.37 -3.60
C ARG A 134 -6.23 8.25 -2.08
N GLU A 135 -7.11 7.45 -1.49
CA GLU A 135 -7.17 7.18 -0.06
C GLU A 135 -5.84 6.64 0.49
N THR A 136 -5.08 5.90 -0.32
CA THR A 136 -3.80 5.32 0.10
C THR A 136 -2.71 6.36 0.40
N ALA A 137 -2.85 7.62 -0.03
CA ALA A 137 -1.97 8.69 0.42
C ALA A 137 -2.07 8.87 1.95
N MET A 138 -3.29 8.78 2.50
CA MET A 138 -3.46 8.84 3.95
C MET A 138 -2.87 7.62 4.67
N ARG A 139 -2.97 6.40 4.09
CA ARG A 139 -2.29 5.22 4.66
C ARG A 139 -0.78 5.40 4.69
N VAL A 140 -0.19 6.04 3.68
CA VAL A 140 1.25 6.33 3.66
C VAL A 140 1.60 7.38 4.71
N ALA A 141 0.81 8.43 4.87
CA ALA A 141 1.03 9.45 5.89
C ALA A 141 0.99 8.86 7.32
N LEU A 142 -0.02 8.04 7.63
CA LEU A 142 -0.14 7.39 8.94
C LEU A 142 0.94 6.31 9.14
N GLY A 143 1.22 5.50 8.12
CA GLY A 143 2.24 4.46 8.15
C GLY A 143 3.66 5.01 8.30
N SER A 144 3.93 6.24 7.83
CA SER A 144 5.23 6.89 8.01
C SER A 144 5.52 7.22 9.47
N ILE A 145 4.49 7.52 10.29
CA ILE A 145 4.64 7.69 11.75
C ILE A 145 5.04 6.36 12.40
N CYS A 146 4.37 5.27 12.03
CA CYS A 146 4.74 3.93 12.50
C CYS A 146 6.16 3.56 12.05
N ARG A 147 6.53 3.90 10.81
CA ARG A 147 7.88 3.69 10.28
C ARG A 147 8.94 4.42 11.10
N LYS A 148 8.70 5.68 11.45
CA LYS A 148 9.61 6.47 12.29
C LYS A 148 9.80 5.81 13.66
N LEU A 149 8.73 5.32 14.29
CA LEU A 149 8.83 4.56 15.54
C LEU A 149 9.67 3.29 15.39
N LEU A 150 9.47 2.52 14.31
CA LEU A 150 10.24 1.31 14.07
C LEU A 150 11.74 1.59 13.88
N GLU A 151 12.07 2.69 13.22
CA GLU A 151 13.46 3.12 12.98
C GLU A 151 14.22 3.43 14.30
N GLU A 152 13.53 3.92 15.35
CA GLU A 152 14.11 4.10 16.70
C GLU A 152 14.54 2.75 17.33
N PHE A 153 13.93 1.65 16.90
CA PHE A 153 14.29 0.29 17.31
C PHE A 153 15.17 -0.45 16.30
N ASN A 154 15.77 0.27 15.34
CA ASN A 154 16.57 -0.30 14.24
C ASN A 154 15.79 -1.31 13.38
N ILE A 155 14.46 -1.20 13.31
CA ILE A 155 13.62 -1.99 12.41
C ILE A 155 13.39 -1.15 11.16
N HIS A 156 13.82 -1.67 10.00
CA HIS A 156 13.75 -0.96 8.74
C HIS A 156 12.92 -1.73 7.73
N VAL A 157 12.13 -1.00 6.93
CA VAL A 157 11.29 -1.56 5.88
C VAL A 157 11.73 -1.03 4.53
N GLY A 158 11.87 -1.90 3.55
CA GLY A 158 12.21 -1.56 2.18
C GLY A 158 11.39 -2.35 1.18
N SER A 159 11.28 -1.85 -0.05
CA SER A 159 10.57 -2.55 -1.11
C SER A 159 11.14 -2.26 -2.49
N TYR A 160 10.86 -3.15 -3.43
CA TYR A 160 11.13 -2.95 -4.84
C TYR A 160 10.07 -3.64 -5.71
N VAL A 161 9.99 -3.25 -6.97
CA VAL A 161 9.13 -3.88 -7.98
C VAL A 161 9.88 -5.06 -8.58
N SER A 162 9.35 -6.26 -8.38
CA SER A 162 9.93 -7.52 -8.85
C SER A 162 9.43 -7.93 -10.24
N SER A 163 8.28 -7.42 -10.69
CA SER A 163 7.85 -7.64 -12.08
C SER A 163 6.90 -6.56 -12.58
N ILE A 164 6.91 -6.33 -13.89
CA ILE A 164 5.86 -5.61 -14.62
C ILE A 164 5.47 -6.48 -15.80
N TYR A 165 4.19 -6.86 -15.87
CA TYR A 165 3.65 -7.76 -16.89
C TYR A 165 4.44 -9.07 -16.93
N ASN A 166 5.17 -9.36 -18.00
CA ASN A 166 5.99 -10.56 -18.22
C ASN A 166 7.51 -10.33 -18.05
N VAL A 167 7.92 -9.17 -17.58
CA VAL A 167 9.33 -8.89 -17.24
C VAL A 167 9.49 -9.07 -15.74
N GLU A 168 10.29 -10.05 -15.36
CA GLU A 168 10.51 -10.47 -13.96
C GLU A 168 11.99 -10.29 -13.58
N ASP A 169 12.21 -9.97 -12.32
CA ASP A 169 13.52 -9.89 -11.67
C ASP A 169 13.71 -11.10 -10.75
N ASP A 170 14.50 -12.05 -11.20
CA ASP A 170 14.79 -13.30 -10.48
C ASP A 170 16.01 -13.20 -9.53
N ASN A 171 16.61 -12.00 -9.40
CA ASN A 171 17.76 -11.83 -8.53
C ASN A 171 17.35 -11.92 -7.06
N ASP A 172 18.26 -12.48 -6.26
CA ASP A 172 18.14 -12.48 -4.80
C ASP A 172 18.76 -11.20 -4.21
N TYR A 173 17.96 -10.46 -3.45
CA TYR A 173 18.36 -9.23 -2.75
C TYR A 173 18.28 -9.37 -1.22
N SER A 174 18.21 -10.58 -0.69
CA SER A 174 18.11 -10.85 0.75
C SER A 174 19.29 -10.29 1.56
N GLY A 175 20.46 -10.14 0.93
CA GLY A 175 21.65 -9.52 1.53
C GLY A 175 21.67 -8.00 1.52
N LEU A 176 20.71 -7.35 0.83
CA LEU A 176 20.67 -5.88 0.74
C LEU A 176 19.97 -5.27 1.95
N SER A 177 20.54 -4.21 2.53
CA SER A 177 19.86 -3.49 3.59
C SER A 177 18.58 -2.80 3.07
N CYS A 178 17.52 -2.71 3.90
CA CYS A 178 16.29 -2.02 3.51
C CYS A 178 16.53 -0.55 3.12
N LYS A 179 17.55 0.11 3.70
CA LYS A 179 17.93 1.49 3.37
C LYS A 179 18.53 1.58 1.97
N ASP A 180 19.47 0.69 1.63
CA ASP A 180 20.10 0.67 0.31
C ASP A 180 19.11 0.20 -0.76
N MET A 181 18.24 -0.76 -0.43
CA MET A 181 17.13 -1.19 -1.27
C MET A 181 16.24 0.01 -1.67
N ASN A 182 15.77 0.77 -0.70
CA ASN A 182 14.95 1.95 -0.96
C ASN A 182 15.71 3.01 -1.75
N LYS A 183 16.96 3.30 -1.39
CA LYS A 183 17.79 4.26 -2.13
C LYS A 183 17.94 3.90 -3.60
N THR A 184 18.16 2.62 -3.89
CA THR A 184 18.30 2.13 -5.27
C THR A 184 16.95 2.12 -6.00
N ALA A 185 15.91 1.59 -5.36
CA ALA A 185 14.57 1.52 -5.94
C ALA A 185 13.99 2.92 -6.21
N ASP A 186 14.13 3.87 -5.27
CA ASP A 186 13.60 5.23 -5.44
C ASP A 186 14.32 6.01 -6.57
N ALA A 187 15.54 5.62 -6.93
CA ALA A 187 16.26 6.18 -8.07
C ALA A 187 15.78 5.62 -9.43
N SER A 188 15.01 4.53 -9.43
CA SER A 188 14.44 3.91 -10.63
C SER A 188 13.02 4.42 -10.90
N PRO A 189 12.68 4.81 -12.15
CA PRO A 189 11.33 5.23 -12.50
C PRO A 189 10.26 4.15 -12.27
N VAL A 190 10.65 2.88 -12.25
CA VAL A 190 9.77 1.73 -12.02
C VAL A 190 10.05 1.02 -10.69
N ARG A 191 10.93 1.59 -9.85
CA ARG A 191 11.36 1.01 -8.58
C ARG A 191 12.00 -0.37 -8.72
N SER A 192 12.67 -0.65 -9.83
CA SER A 192 13.47 -1.86 -10.03
C SER A 192 14.83 -1.71 -9.36
N LEU A 193 15.37 -2.80 -8.82
CA LEU A 193 16.77 -2.89 -8.38
C LEU A 193 17.69 -3.32 -9.52
N ASN A 194 17.12 -3.92 -10.55
CA ASN A 194 17.85 -4.45 -11.69
C ASN A 194 17.79 -3.49 -12.89
N LYS A 195 18.90 -2.81 -13.13
CA LYS A 195 19.01 -1.85 -14.25
C LYS A 195 18.88 -2.50 -15.63
N SER A 196 19.22 -3.79 -15.77
CA SER A 196 19.20 -4.47 -17.08
C SER A 196 17.79 -4.69 -17.63
N ILE A 197 16.76 -4.74 -16.76
CA ILE A 197 15.36 -4.95 -17.16
C ILE A 197 14.50 -3.68 -17.01
N GLU A 198 15.05 -2.61 -16.42
CA GLU A 198 14.34 -1.36 -16.19
C GLU A 198 13.75 -0.77 -17.49
N GLU A 199 14.54 -0.71 -18.55
CA GLU A 199 14.09 -0.21 -19.85
C GLU A 199 12.98 -1.07 -20.46
N GLN A 200 13.02 -2.39 -20.27
CA GLN A 200 11.96 -3.29 -20.74
C GLN A 200 10.66 -3.06 -19.99
N MET A 201 10.72 -2.87 -18.67
CA MET A 201 9.55 -2.53 -17.85
C MET A 201 8.93 -1.19 -18.28
N ILE A 202 9.78 -0.17 -18.53
CA ILE A 202 9.33 1.16 -19.00
C ILE A 202 8.66 1.03 -20.36
N LYS A 203 9.25 0.26 -21.29
CA LYS A 203 8.67 0.02 -22.61
C LYS A 203 7.28 -0.61 -22.54
N ILE A 204 7.11 -1.67 -21.74
CA ILE A 204 5.80 -2.33 -21.54
C ILE A 204 4.75 -1.35 -21.03
N ILE A 205 5.09 -0.49 -20.08
CA ILE A 205 4.17 0.52 -19.56
C ILE A 205 3.82 1.55 -20.64
N SER A 206 4.80 1.94 -21.46
CA SER A 206 4.58 2.88 -22.58
C SER A 206 3.67 2.27 -23.64
N ASP A 207 3.93 1.03 -24.04
CA ASP A 207 3.11 0.31 -25.03
C ASP A 207 1.65 0.16 -24.54
N ALA A 208 1.45 -0.16 -23.25
CA ALA A 208 0.12 -0.22 -22.65
C ALA A 208 -0.58 1.15 -22.69
N LYS A 209 0.14 2.23 -22.35
CA LYS A 209 -0.41 3.59 -22.38
C LYS A 209 -0.83 4.02 -23.78
N GLU A 210 0.00 3.73 -24.80
CA GLU A 210 -0.28 4.04 -26.21
C GLU A 210 -1.52 3.28 -26.71
N ASN A 211 -1.70 2.04 -26.25
CA ASN A 211 -2.87 1.22 -26.58
C ASN A 211 -4.12 1.57 -25.77
N GLY A 212 -4.04 2.54 -24.85
CA GLY A 212 -5.16 2.92 -23.98
C GLY A 212 -5.49 1.87 -22.93
N ASP A 213 -4.52 1.04 -22.57
CA ASP A 213 -4.61 -0.09 -21.65
C ASP A 213 -3.80 0.16 -20.36
N SER A 214 -3.71 -0.83 -19.49
CA SER A 214 -2.94 -0.81 -18.23
C SER A 214 -2.26 -2.15 -18.00
N VAL A 215 -1.18 -2.12 -17.21
CA VAL A 215 -0.43 -3.31 -16.81
C VAL A 215 -0.33 -3.41 -15.29
N GLY A 216 -0.31 -4.65 -14.81
CA GLY A 216 -0.02 -5.02 -13.43
C GLY A 216 1.42 -5.49 -13.27
N GLY A 217 1.70 -6.05 -12.11
CA GLY A 217 3.00 -6.62 -11.78
C GLY A 217 3.08 -6.99 -10.31
N SER A 218 4.29 -7.29 -9.85
CA SER A 218 4.54 -7.72 -8.47
C SER A 218 5.63 -6.86 -7.82
N PHE A 219 5.59 -6.84 -6.50
CA PHE A 219 6.59 -6.18 -5.67
C PHE A 219 6.96 -7.08 -4.49
N LYS A 220 8.13 -6.84 -3.90
CA LYS A 220 8.54 -7.45 -2.64
C LYS A 220 8.76 -6.37 -1.58
N VAL A 221 8.43 -6.71 -0.33
CA VAL A 221 8.66 -5.88 0.86
C VAL A 221 9.51 -6.66 1.84
N PHE A 222 10.51 -5.99 2.39
CA PHE A 222 11.46 -6.56 3.33
C PHE A 222 11.40 -5.81 4.66
N VAL A 223 11.49 -6.53 5.78
CA VAL A 223 11.63 -5.95 7.10
C VAL A 223 12.88 -6.52 7.75
N SER A 224 13.85 -5.67 8.04
CA SER A 224 15.06 -6.04 8.77
C SER A 224 15.01 -5.55 10.22
N GLY A 225 15.68 -6.27 11.13
CA GLY A 225 15.76 -5.90 12.54
C GLY A 225 14.54 -6.29 13.39
N ALA A 226 13.55 -6.99 12.82
CA ALA A 226 12.42 -7.48 13.59
C ALA A 226 12.87 -8.51 14.65
N PRO A 227 12.56 -8.30 15.94
CA PRO A 227 12.94 -9.23 16.99
C PRO A 227 12.16 -10.55 16.90
N TYR A 228 12.66 -11.60 17.54
CA TYR A 228 11.91 -12.85 17.70
C TYR A 228 10.55 -12.62 18.37
N GLY A 229 9.51 -13.34 17.89
CA GLY A 229 8.22 -13.43 18.57
C GLY A 229 7.33 -12.21 18.44
N LEU A 230 7.40 -11.45 17.36
CA LEU A 230 6.29 -10.58 16.94
C LEU A 230 5.17 -11.45 16.39
N GLY A 231 3.94 -11.21 16.83
CA GLY A 231 2.80 -12.08 16.56
C GLY A 231 2.72 -13.25 17.53
N SER A 232 1.83 -14.21 17.27
CA SER A 232 1.62 -15.36 18.15
C SER A 232 1.08 -16.58 17.39
N TYR A 233 1.44 -17.78 17.84
CA TYR A 233 0.88 -19.04 17.34
C TYR A 233 -0.44 -19.43 18.03
N THR A 234 -0.80 -18.75 19.12
CA THR A 234 -1.90 -19.17 20.02
C THR A 234 -3.30 -19.01 19.43
N SER A 235 -3.47 -18.14 18.45
CA SER A 235 -4.77 -17.85 17.82
C SER A 235 -4.56 -17.39 16.37
N TRP A 236 -5.52 -17.68 15.50
CA TRP A 236 -5.44 -17.39 14.07
C TRP A 236 -5.31 -15.89 13.76
N ASP A 237 -6.01 -15.04 14.52
CA ASP A 237 -6.04 -13.59 14.39
C ASP A 237 -4.79 -12.90 14.94
N LYS A 238 -3.97 -13.62 15.75
CA LYS A 238 -2.70 -13.13 16.29
C LYS A 238 -1.49 -13.50 15.45
N LYS A 239 -1.65 -14.34 14.45
CA LYS A 239 -0.57 -14.71 13.56
C LYS A 239 -0.08 -13.52 12.74
N LEU A 240 1.23 -13.25 12.78
CA LEU A 240 1.83 -12.10 12.07
C LEU A 240 1.62 -12.16 10.56
N ASN A 241 1.76 -13.35 9.94
CA ASN A 241 1.49 -13.54 8.52
C ASN A 241 0.03 -13.27 8.13
N SER A 242 -0.93 -13.61 9.00
CA SER A 242 -2.35 -13.29 8.77
C SER A 242 -2.59 -11.79 8.76
N ARG A 243 -2.04 -11.07 9.74
CA ARG A 243 -2.17 -9.61 9.87
C ARG A 243 -1.49 -8.86 8.71
N LEU A 244 -0.30 -9.32 8.32
CA LEU A 244 0.42 -8.78 7.15
C LEU A 244 -0.33 -9.07 5.85
N GLY A 245 -0.86 -10.29 5.69
CA GLY A 245 -1.68 -10.68 4.55
C GLY A 245 -2.94 -9.82 4.42
N GLU A 246 -3.69 -9.61 5.51
CA GLU A 246 -4.85 -8.73 5.57
C GLU A 246 -4.49 -7.30 5.15
N ALA A 247 -3.42 -6.74 5.74
CA ALA A 247 -2.98 -5.38 5.47
C ALA A 247 -2.62 -5.17 3.99
N LEU A 248 -1.85 -6.10 3.40
CA LEU A 248 -1.44 -6.00 2.01
C LEU A 248 -2.60 -6.26 1.04
N LEU A 249 -3.46 -7.27 1.30
CA LEU A 249 -4.66 -7.54 0.48
C LEU A 249 -5.69 -6.40 0.53
N SER A 250 -5.67 -5.57 1.57
CA SER A 250 -6.52 -4.39 1.67
C SER A 250 -6.12 -3.26 0.72
N ILE A 251 -4.93 -3.33 0.11
CA ILE A 251 -4.46 -2.34 -0.86
C ILE A 251 -5.19 -2.52 -2.19
N ASN A 252 -5.64 -1.40 -2.77
CA ASN A 252 -6.39 -1.41 -4.02
C ASN A 252 -5.63 -2.18 -5.12
N GLY A 253 -6.31 -3.14 -5.74
CA GLY A 253 -5.78 -3.90 -6.88
C GLY A 253 -4.88 -5.09 -6.52
N ILE A 254 -4.50 -5.29 -5.27
CA ILE A 254 -3.74 -6.48 -4.86
C ILE A 254 -4.62 -7.72 -4.95
N LYS A 255 -4.07 -8.79 -5.54
CA LYS A 255 -4.77 -10.05 -5.81
C LYS A 255 -4.14 -11.27 -5.15
N SER A 256 -2.85 -11.18 -4.82
CA SER A 256 -2.15 -12.22 -4.05
C SER A 256 -1.12 -11.59 -3.13
N VAL A 257 -0.84 -12.28 -2.02
CA VAL A 257 0.22 -11.96 -1.06
C VAL A 257 0.93 -13.25 -0.72
N GLY A 258 2.27 -13.24 -0.72
CA GLY A 258 3.13 -14.33 -0.31
C GLY A 258 4.02 -13.94 0.87
N VAL A 259 4.47 -14.95 1.62
CA VAL A 259 5.45 -14.83 2.70
C VAL A 259 6.61 -15.77 2.37
N GLY A 260 7.85 -15.27 2.40
CA GLY A 260 9.02 -16.04 1.99
C GLY A 260 8.92 -16.48 0.52
N ASP A 261 9.14 -17.76 0.27
CA ASP A 261 9.00 -18.36 -1.07
C ASP A 261 7.57 -18.29 -1.62
N GLY A 262 6.59 -17.97 -0.76
CA GLY A 262 5.21 -17.77 -1.16
C GLY A 262 4.65 -18.97 -1.91
N ILE A 263 4.10 -18.71 -3.10
CA ILE A 263 3.45 -19.75 -3.92
C ILE A 263 4.43 -20.78 -4.47
N SER A 264 5.73 -20.47 -4.58
CA SER A 264 6.73 -21.44 -5.08
C SER A 264 7.13 -22.50 -4.07
N SER A 265 6.71 -22.35 -2.81
CA SER A 265 6.98 -23.34 -1.76
C SER A 265 6.32 -24.69 -2.01
N ASP A 266 5.23 -24.73 -2.78
CA ASP A 266 4.54 -25.98 -3.18
C ASP A 266 5.34 -26.86 -4.13
N LYS A 267 6.40 -26.32 -4.74
CA LYS A 267 7.27 -27.02 -5.70
C LYS A 267 8.53 -27.62 -5.06
N LYS A 268 8.66 -27.51 -3.74
CA LYS A 268 9.82 -28.00 -2.98
C LYS A 268 9.43 -29.13 -2.04
N TYR A 269 10.32 -30.09 -1.84
CA TYR A 269 10.19 -31.04 -0.73
C TYR A 269 10.41 -30.33 0.61
N GLY A 270 9.82 -30.82 1.70
CA GLY A 270 9.99 -30.23 3.04
C GLY A 270 11.45 -30.03 3.44
N SER A 271 12.33 -31.02 3.14
CA SER A 271 13.76 -30.92 3.39
C SER A 271 14.51 -29.87 2.59
N GLN A 272 13.90 -29.37 1.51
CA GLN A 272 14.47 -28.30 0.67
C GLN A 272 13.90 -26.92 1.03
N LEU A 273 12.71 -26.93 1.67
CA LEU A 273 11.99 -25.70 2.01
C LEU A 273 12.27 -25.23 3.43
N HIS A 274 12.24 -26.14 4.41
CA HIS A 274 12.36 -25.75 5.81
C HIS A 274 13.77 -25.27 6.15
N ASP A 275 13.85 -24.11 6.80
CA ASP A 275 15.09 -23.44 7.16
C ASP A 275 15.72 -24.15 8.38
N GLU A 276 16.90 -24.76 8.21
CA GLU A 276 17.59 -25.45 9.28
C GLU A 276 18.03 -24.45 10.36
N ILE A 277 17.96 -24.89 11.62
CA ILE A 277 18.29 -24.08 12.79
C ILE A 277 19.78 -24.27 13.12
N ASP A 278 20.48 -23.17 13.34
CA ASP A 278 21.87 -23.16 13.78
C ASP A 278 22.04 -22.28 15.04
N PHE A 279 23.16 -22.40 15.70
CA PHE A 279 23.52 -21.63 16.89
C PHE A 279 24.94 -21.09 16.75
N ILE A 280 25.02 -19.80 16.34
CA ILE A 280 26.29 -19.13 16.04
C ILE A 280 26.40 -17.89 16.93
N ASN A 281 27.58 -17.65 17.49
CA ASN A 281 27.86 -16.50 18.33
C ASN A 281 26.85 -16.32 19.48
N ASN A 282 26.49 -17.41 20.13
CA ASN A 282 25.53 -17.45 21.25
C ASN A 282 24.10 -16.98 20.87
N THR A 283 23.73 -17.09 19.59
CA THR A 283 22.42 -16.70 19.06
C THR A 283 21.87 -17.78 18.12
N PHE A 284 20.58 -18.09 18.24
CA PHE A 284 19.89 -18.92 17.25
C PHE A 284 19.76 -18.20 15.92
N SER A 285 20.04 -18.90 14.84
CA SER A 285 19.93 -18.41 13.46
C SER A 285 19.28 -19.46 12.56
N ARG A 286 19.10 -19.12 11.30
CA ARG A 286 18.68 -20.03 10.23
C ARG A 286 19.75 -20.04 9.14
N ILE A 287 19.95 -21.20 8.51
CA ILE A 287 20.91 -21.35 7.41
C ILE A 287 20.36 -20.74 6.12
N SER A 288 19.04 -20.74 5.95
CA SER A 288 18.29 -20.15 4.84
C SER A 288 17.12 -19.31 5.36
N ASN A 289 16.35 -18.68 4.49
CA ASN A 289 15.18 -17.89 4.86
C ASN A 289 14.00 -18.09 3.89
N ASN A 290 13.73 -19.34 3.51
CA ASN A 290 12.62 -19.70 2.63
C ASN A 290 11.26 -19.38 3.26
N CYS A 291 11.15 -19.48 4.60
CA CYS A 291 9.94 -19.11 5.35
C CYS A 291 9.69 -17.60 5.39
N GLY A 292 10.64 -16.77 4.94
CA GLY A 292 10.52 -15.31 4.92
C GLY A 292 10.39 -14.70 6.30
N GLY A 293 11.17 -15.17 7.28
CA GLY A 293 11.27 -14.59 8.62
C GLY A 293 10.07 -14.86 9.53
N ILE A 294 9.10 -15.69 9.11
CA ILE A 294 7.89 -15.99 9.89
C ILE A 294 7.67 -17.51 9.98
N GLU A 295 7.67 -18.02 11.20
CA GLU A 295 7.38 -19.42 11.51
C GLU A 295 6.23 -19.52 12.51
N GLY A 296 5.25 -20.38 12.23
CA GLY A 296 4.10 -20.57 13.12
C GLY A 296 3.26 -19.30 13.40
N GLY A 297 3.43 -18.25 12.61
CA GLY A 297 2.75 -16.97 12.81
C GLY A 297 3.54 -15.98 13.66
N MET A 298 4.82 -16.22 13.91
CA MET A 298 5.71 -15.34 14.68
C MET A 298 6.99 -15.04 13.90
N SER A 299 7.53 -13.83 14.10
CA SER A 299 8.87 -13.51 13.60
C SER A 299 9.94 -14.38 14.25
N ASN A 300 10.91 -14.82 13.46
CA ASN A 300 11.99 -15.74 13.88
C ASN A 300 13.37 -15.06 13.91
N GLY A 301 13.42 -13.73 13.91
CA GLY A 301 14.66 -12.95 13.96
C GLY A 301 15.35 -12.78 12.60
N GLN A 302 14.93 -13.50 11.57
CA GLN A 302 15.38 -13.30 10.19
C GLN A 302 14.65 -12.12 9.53
N GLN A 303 15.14 -11.69 8.38
CA GLN A 303 14.47 -10.69 7.58
C GLN A 303 13.08 -11.19 7.14
N ILE A 304 12.03 -10.40 7.42
CA ILE A 304 10.69 -10.73 6.93
C ILE A 304 10.61 -10.37 5.45
N ILE A 305 10.14 -11.32 4.64
CA ILE A 305 10.01 -11.16 3.19
C ILE A 305 8.56 -11.38 2.80
N LEU A 306 7.96 -10.36 2.18
CA LEU A 306 6.60 -10.40 1.68
C LEU A 306 6.60 -10.13 0.17
N SER A 307 5.66 -10.71 -0.54
CA SER A 307 5.38 -10.39 -1.94
C SER A 307 3.93 -10.01 -2.14
N GLY A 308 3.66 -9.14 -3.11
CA GLY A 308 2.31 -8.77 -3.49
C GLY A 308 2.17 -8.64 -5.01
N THR A 309 1.07 -9.16 -5.55
CA THR A 309 0.75 -9.04 -6.98
C THR A 309 -0.43 -8.12 -7.19
N MET A 310 -0.22 -7.08 -7.99
CA MET A 310 -1.24 -6.09 -8.37
C MET A 310 -1.77 -6.38 -9.76
N LYS A 311 -3.09 -6.49 -9.90
CA LYS A 311 -3.74 -6.58 -11.21
C LYS A 311 -3.59 -5.28 -11.99
N PRO A 312 -3.75 -5.29 -13.34
CA PRO A 312 -3.90 -4.08 -14.13
C PRO A 312 -5.01 -3.17 -13.60
N ILE A 313 -4.83 -1.86 -13.76
CA ILE A 313 -5.81 -0.86 -13.31
C ILE A 313 -7.08 -1.01 -14.15
N PRO A 314 -8.28 -1.10 -13.51
CA PRO A 314 -9.52 -1.36 -14.22
C PRO A 314 -10.07 -0.16 -15.01
N THR A 315 -9.56 1.04 -14.77
CA THR A 315 -9.92 2.23 -15.53
C THR A 315 -9.06 2.30 -16.79
N LEU A 316 -9.67 2.16 -17.96
CA LEU A 316 -8.97 2.12 -19.24
C LEU A 316 -9.36 3.31 -20.11
N ILE A 317 -8.42 3.86 -20.88
CA ILE A 317 -8.70 4.88 -21.91
C ILE A 317 -9.53 4.26 -23.04
N LYS A 318 -9.24 2.99 -23.38
CA LYS A 318 -10.07 2.14 -24.28
C LYS A 318 -11.03 1.31 -23.43
N PRO A 319 -12.25 1.81 -23.13
CA PRO A 319 -13.12 1.20 -22.16
C PRO A 319 -13.68 -0.15 -22.64
N LEU A 320 -13.89 -1.05 -21.70
CA LEU A 320 -14.53 -2.33 -21.93
C LEU A 320 -16.05 -2.18 -22.00
N ARG A 321 -16.74 -3.24 -22.45
CA ARG A 321 -18.20 -3.32 -22.47
C ARG A 321 -18.74 -3.31 -21.04
N SER A 322 -19.86 -2.61 -20.87
CA SER A 322 -20.59 -2.47 -19.62
C SER A 322 -22.09 -2.47 -19.86
N VAL A 323 -22.86 -2.31 -18.81
CA VAL A 323 -24.32 -2.18 -18.85
C VAL A 323 -24.72 -1.00 -17.97
N ASP A 324 -25.55 -0.11 -18.49
CA ASP A 324 -26.12 0.98 -17.71
C ASP A 324 -27.00 0.41 -16.59
N ILE A 325 -26.76 0.81 -15.35
CA ILE A 325 -27.50 0.27 -14.19
C ILE A 325 -28.95 0.69 -14.16
N LYS A 326 -29.34 1.77 -14.87
CA LYS A 326 -30.72 2.26 -14.98
C LYS A 326 -31.44 1.71 -16.19
N THR A 327 -30.91 1.96 -17.39
CA THR A 327 -31.59 1.62 -18.66
C THR A 327 -31.41 0.15 -19.03
N LYS A 328 -30.43 -0.55 -18.45
CA LYS A 328 -30.03 -1.93 -18.78
C LYS A 328 -29.45 -2.08 -20.20
N GLU A 329 -29.15 -0.99 -20.86
CA GLU A 329 -28.53 -0.99 -22.18
C GLU A 329 -27.07 -1.39 -22.12
N ARG A 330 -26.59 -2.12 -23.11
CA ARG A 330 -25.20 -2.53 -23.28
C ARG A 330 -24.42 -1.38 -23.93
N LEU A 331 -23.52 -0.78 -23.18
CA LEU A 331 -22.71 0.37 -23.60
C LEU A 331 -21.25 0.17 -23.22
N LEU A 332 -20.41 1.13 -23.52
CA LEU A 332 -19.03 1.15 -23.03
C LEU A 332 -18.97 1.77 -21.61
N ALA A 333 -18.09 1.24 -20.79
CA ALA A 333 -17.88 1.70 -19.42
C ALA A 333 -17.50 3.19 -19.34
N HIS A 334 -17.80 3.79 -18.20
CA HIS A 334 -17.40 5.17 -17.90
C HIS A 334 -15.86 5.36 -17.98
N LYS A 335 -15.45 6.48 -18.56
CA LYS A 335 -14.02 6.87 -18.67
C LYS A 335 -13.66 7.86 -17.58
N GLU A 336 -12.54 7.60 -16.93
CA GLU A 336 -11.89 8.53 -16.00
C GLU A 336 -10.42 8.70 -16.38
N ARG A 337 -9.79 9.75 -15.84
CA ARG A 337 -8.32 9.88 -15.90
C ARG A 337 -7.70 8.71 -15.15
N THR A 338 -6.67 8.09 -15.72
CA THR A 338 -6.08 6.87 -15.17
C THR A 338 -4.55 6.84 -15.34
N ASP A 339 -3.92 6.08 -14.47
CA ASP A 339 -2.54 5.62 -14.65
C ASP A 339 -2.53 4.42 -15.62
N SER A 340 -1.41 4.16 -16.29
CA SER A 340 -1.20 2.92 -17.06
C SER A 340 -0.54 1.81 -16.21
N CYS A 341 0.17 2.19 -15.15
CA CYS A 341 0.74 1.29 -14.16
C CYS A 341 0.79 1.97 -12.78
N SER A 342 0.46 1.23 -11.71
CA SER A 342 0.56 1.72 -10.34
C SER A 342 1.36 0.79 -9.41
N VAL A 343 2.07 -0.20 -9.96
CA VAL A 343 2.87 -1.16 -9.16
C VAL A 343 3.96 -0.45 -8.35
N PRO A 344 4.69 0.56 -8.89
CA PRO A 344 5.67 1.31 -8.10
C PRO A 344 5.06 1.98 -6.86
N ALA A 345 3.90 2.62 -7.01
CA ALA A 345 3.19 3.23 -5.88
C ALA A 345 2.66 2.19 -4.88
N ALA A 346 2.19 1.03 -5.39
CA ALA A 346 1.71 -0.06 -4.54
C ALA A 346 2.80 -0.61 -3.62
N SER A 347 4.06 -0.67 -4.06
CA SER A 347 5.19 -1.09 -3.23
C SER A 347 5.42 -0.15 -2.03
N ILE A 348 5.28 1.17 -2.21
CA ILE A 348 5.39 2.17 -1.12
C ILE A 348 4.20 2.08 -0.15
N ILE A 349 3.00 1.87 -0.67
CA ILE A 349 1.82 1.67 0.17
C ILE A 349 1.98 0.39 0.99
N ALA A 350 2.52 -0.66 0.40
CA ALA A 350 2.80 -1.92 1.08
C ALA A 350 3.86 -1.77 2.18
N GLU A 351 4.93 -0.96 1.97
CA GLU A 351 5.86 -0.60 3.05
C GLU A 351 5.12 0.02 4.23
N SER A 352 4.26 0.99 3.96
CA SER A 352 3.51 1.73 5.00
C SER A 352 2.55 0.83 5.76
N MET A 353 1.81 -0.02 5.06
CA MET A 353 0.91 -1.00 5.69
C MET A 353 1.67 -2.04 6.51
N THR A 354 2.84 -2.48 6.03
CA THR A 354 3.74 -3.35 6.78
C THR A 354 4.24 -2.67 8.04
N CYS A 355 4.64 -1.39 7.97
CA CYS A 355 5.06 -0.61 9.15
C CYS A 355 3.97 -0.54 10.21
N ILE A 356 2.71 -0.33 9.82
CA ILE A 356 1.58 -0.30 10.78
C ILE A 356 1.45 -1.64 11.51
N VAL A 357 1.50 -2.76 10.79
CA VAL A 357 1.34 -4.10 11.40
C VAL A 357 2.52 -4.46 12.30
N ILE A 358 3.76 -4.20 11.85
CA ILE A 358 4.96 -4.49 12.64
C ILE A 358 5.01 -3.61 13.88
N CYS A 359 4.64 -2.32 13.76
CA CYS A 359 4.54 -1.39 14.90
C CYS A 359 3.51 -1.88 15.93
N ASP A 360 2.33 -2.31 15.49
CA ASP A 360 1.29 -2.87 16.36
C ASP A 360 1.80 -4.14 17.08
N ALA A 361 2.45 -5.06 16.37
CA ALA A 361 3.02 -6.27 16.96
C ALA A 361 4.19 -5.97 17.92
N LEU A 362 4.97 -4.92 17.66
CA LEU A 362 6.05 -4.46 18.53
C LEU A 362 5.50 -3.94 19.86
N ILE A 363 4.50 -3.04 19.79
CA ILE A 363 3.84 -2.47 20.98
C ILE A 363 3.07 -3.55 21.75
N GLU A 364 2.46 -4.52 21.07
CA GLU A 364 1.81 -5.67 21.72
C GLU A 364 2.81 -6.47 22.57
N LYS A 365 4.03 -6.67 22.06
CA LYS A 365 5.07 -7.46 22.72
C LYS A 365 5.78 -6.71 23.85
N PHE A 366 6.14 -5.45 23.64
CA PHE A 366 7.02 -4.71 24.55
C PHE A 366 6.30 -3.64 25.38
N GLY A 367 5.05 -3.33 25.06
CA GLY A 367 4.30 -2.25 25.68
C GLY A 367 4.44 -0.93 24.89
N GLY A 368 3.64 0.07 25.29
CA GLY A 368 3.67 1.44 24.79
C GLY A 368 3.89 2.40 25.97
N ASP A 369 3.06 3.45 26.05
CA ASP A 369 3.00 4.27 27.27
C ASP A 369 2.51 3.41 28.43
N SER A 370 3.32 3.23 29.43
CA SER A 370 3.05 2.44 30.63
C SER A 370 3.06 3.33 31.86
#